data_f219a5b84a26259ac91b6008b5411f80
#
_entry.id   f219a5b84a26259ac91b6008b5411f80
#
_cell.length_a   1.000
_cell.length_b   1.000
_cell.length_c   1.000
_cell.angle_alpha   90.00
_cell.angle_beta   90.00
_cell.angle_gamma   90.00
#
_symmetry.space_group_name_H-M   'P 1'
#
loop_
_entity.id
_entity.type
_entity.pdbx_description
1 polymer ?
#
loop_
_entity_poly.entity_id
_entity_poly.type
_entity_poly.pdbx_seq_one_letter_code
_entity_poly.pdbx_strand_id
1 'polypeptide(L)'
;GHTGYTGTSLWLDPASDSYVILLANAIHPRGNPTISPLRGEAATAAAKALGLSNAEKQMMFPRQINVTSSDGYVPEPGAPSIAPSAMGGPSQPLSSHVLTGIDVLEQTSFAALNSIHHDPGQPVRLGLLTNQAGQDSQGRRSIDILAHAPGLALITIFTPEHGLLAKQDTEHLTSERDEATHIPVISLYGAHASDRHPKQADLRPLDAIVIDLQDAGVRFWTYEAVLLYTLEAAAKAHLPVVVLDRPNPVGGLATEGPLSDPGTESYVNPMPMPSRHGLTYGELARYFNQYAREVDREPTLLDARAAVIGTPLPDQAPSATQAGIHADLTVIPMQGWRRADFFAATGLPWIPPSPNLRTLAATILYPGVGLAEQTNISVGRGTPTPFENIGAMWLDSTQFATYLSARRIPGIVITPTMLAIADTPEHYPGHGQTIPGIHLQVTDPAHFDSPEFGIEVLAALHHLYPKDFQLDRAKALLANASTLRALQRGDDPREIAASWMASDRHFREQATPLLLYRQGE
;
A
#
# COMPACT_ATOMS: atom_id res chain seq x y z
N GLY A 1 -26.36 -14.34 0.92
CA GLY A 1 -26.75 -13.30 1.88
C GLY A 1 -25.54 -12.85 2.69
N HIS A 2 -25.53 -11.63 3.16
CA HIS A 2 -24.48 -11.04 3.98
C HIS A 2 -25.05 -10.54 5.30
N THR A 3 -24.25 -10.68 6.38
CA THR A 3 -24.63 -10.22 7.72
C THR A 3 -23.61 -9.22 8.23
N GLY A 4 -24.06 -8.02 8.61
CA GLY A 4 -23.22 -6.99 9.21
C GLY A 4 -23.06 -7.18 10.73
N TYR A 5 -21.94 -6.72 11.29
CA TYR A 5 -21.59 -6.78 12.71
C TYR A 5 -22.62 -6.05 13.60
N THR A 6 -23.17 -4.93 13.13
CA THR A 6 -24.19 -4.13 13.84
C THR A 6 -25.57 -4.78 13.91
N GLY A 7 -25.73 -5.97 13.30
CA GLY A 7 -27.02 -6.65 13.21
C GLY A 7 -27.74 -6.49 11.88
N THR A 8 -27.28 -5.64 11.00
CA THR A 8 -27.78 -5.49 9.64
C THR A 8 -27.58 -6.77 8.85
N SER A 9 -28.52 -7.13 7.99
CA SER A 9 -28.44 -8.31 7.14
C SER A 9 -29.07 -8.04 5.78
N LEU A 10 -28.50 -8.60 4.73
CA LEU A 10 -28.99 -8.57 3.36
C LEU A 10 -29.07 -10.00 2.82
N TRP A 11 -30.20 -10.39 2.30
CA TRP A 11 -30.40 -11.62 1.55
C TRP A 11 -30.85 -11.26 0.13
N LEU A 12 -30.26 -11.92 -0.85
CA LEU A 12 -30.62 -11.83 -2.26
C LEU A 12 -31.04 -13.23 -2.72
N ASP A 13 -32.14 -13.31 -3.42
CA ASP A 13 -32.58 -14.52 -4.12
C ASP A 13 -32.79 -14.23 -5.59
N PRO A 14 -31.80 -14.57 -6.46
CA PRO A 14 -31.90 -14.35 -7.89
C PRO A 14 -33.02 -15.16 -8.57
N ALA A 15 -33.43 -16.27 -7.97
CA ALA A 15 -34.46 -17.13 -8.56
C ALA A 15 -35.87 -16.52 -8.45
N SER A 16 -36.13 -15.76 -7.37
CA SER A 16 -37.40 -15.05 -7.16
C SER A 16 -37.33 -13.56 -7.44
N ASP A 17 -36.17 -13.06 -7.92
CA ASP A 17 -35.87 -11.63 -8.11
C ASP A 17 -36.22 -10.79 -6.87
N SER A 18 -35.89 -11.32 -5.71
CA SER A 18 -36.26 -10.75 -4.42
C SER A 18 -35.06 -10.52 -3.51
N TYR A 19 -35.18 -9.51 -2.64
CA TYR A 19 -34.19 -9.28 -1.58
C TYR A 19 -34.87 -8.92 -0.26
N VAL A 20 -34.19 -9.22 0.84
CA VAL A 20 -34.61 -8.86 2.20
C VAL A 20 -33.48 -8.12 2.89
N ILE A 21 -33.77 -6.91 3.36
CA ILE A 21 -32.83 -6.09 4.16
C ILE A 21 -33.39 -6.00 5.57
N LEU A 22 -32.61 -6.45 6.56
CA LEU A 22 -32.87 -6.20 7.97
C LEU A 22 -31.89 -5.13 8.47
N LEU A 23 -32.40 -3.98 8.86
CA LEU A 23 -31.63 -2.91 9.48
C LEU A 23 -31.82 -2.99 10.99
N ALA A 24 -30.77 -3.34 11.73
CA ALA A 24 -30.80 -3.43 13.17
C ALA A 24 -29.48 -2.95 13.77
N ASN A 25 -29.55 -2.40 15.00
CA ASN A 25 -28.37 -2.06 15.79
C ASN A 25 -28.35 -2.95 17.05
N ALA A 26 -27.47 -3.96 17.04
CA ALA A 26 -27.32 -4.92 18.13
C ALA A 26 -26.15 -4.57 19.08
N ILE A 27 -25.46 -3.46 18.86
CA ILE A 27 -24.25 -3.11 19.63
C ILE A 27 -24.57 -2.35 20.91
N HIS A 28 -25.68 -1.60 20.94
CA HIS A 28 -26.03 -0.79 22.09
C HIS A 28 -27.47 -1.04 22.57
N PRO A 29 -27.67 -1.14 23.89
CA PRO A 29 -26.67 -1.23 24.96
C PRO A 29 -25.96 -2.57 25.01
N ARG A 30 -24.76 -2.63 25.60
CA ARG A 30 -24.00 -3.88 25.80
C ARG A 30 -24.83 -4.88 26.58
N GLY A 31 -24.82 -6.14 26.15
CA GLY A 31 -25.56 -7.24 26.79
C GLY A 31 -26.89 -7.61 26.13
N ASN A 32 -27.25 -7.00 25.01
CA ASN A 32 -28.42 -7.45 24.23
C ASN A 32 -28.23 -8.90 23.73
N PRO A 33 -29.31 -9.72 23.67
CA PRO A 33 -29.24 -11.06 23.10
C PRO A 33 -28.80 -10.98 21.62
N THR A 34 -28.22 -12.07 21.14
CA THR A 34 -27.78 -12.16 19.75
C THR A 34 -28.94 -11.92 18.79
N ILE A 35 -28.71 -11.13 17.73
CA ILE A 35 -29.73 -10.82 16.71
C ILE A 35 -30.00 -11.98 15.74
N SER A 36 -29.24 -13.06 15.83
CA SER A 36 -29.36 -14.23 14.95
C SER A 36 -30.76 -14.83 14.85
N PRO A 37 -31.51 -15.00 15.95
CA PRO A 37 -32.89 -15.46 15.86
C PRO A 37 -33.79 -14.52 15.05
N LEU A 38 -33.73 -13.23 15.30
CA LEU A 38 -34.50 -12.23 14.57
C LEU A 38 -34.21 -12.22 13.07
N ARG A 39 -32.94 -12.42 12.70
CA ARG A 39 -32.53 -12.57 11.28
C ARG A 39 -33.24 -13.76 10.63
N GLY A 40 -33.25 -14.92 11.30
CA GLY A 40 -33.93 -16.12 10.82
C GLY A 40 -35.44 -15.94 10.71
N GLU A 41 -36.06 -15.31 11.69
CA GLU A 41 -37.51 -15.02 11.68
C GLU A 41 -37.89 -14.06 10.54
N ALA A 42 -37.13 -12.97 10.34
CA ALA A 42 -37.36 -12.00 9.26
C ALA A 42 -37.24 -12.67 7.88
N ALA A 43 -36.20 -13.48 7.67
CA ALA A 43 -36.01 -14.23 6.43
C ALA A 43 -37.11 -15.26 6.18
N THR A 44 -37.51 -15.99 7.22
CA THR A 44 -38.62 -16.96 7.14
C THR A 44 -39.96 -16.29 6.84
N ALA A 45 -40.24 -15.14 7.47
CA ALA A 45 -41.44 -14.37 7.21
C ALA A 45 -41.49 -13.85 5.76
N ALA A 46 -40.38 -13.35 5.25
CA ALA A 46 -40.26 -12.92 3.86
C ALA A 46 -40.49 -14.08 2.88
N ALA A 47 -39.84 -15.24 3.09
CA ALA A 47 -40.04 -16.44 2.27
C ALA A 47 -41.50 -16.89 2.26
N LYS A 48 -42.17 -16.85 3.42
CA LYS A 48 -43.60 -17.17 3.53
C LYS A 48 -44.48 -16.18 2.79
N ALA A 49 -44.19 -14.90 2.88
CA ALA A 49 -44.94 -13.85 2.19
C ALA A 49 -44.80 -13.94 0.66
N LEU A 50 -43.65 -14.40 0.18
CA LEU A 50 -43.36 -14.62 -1.25
C LEU A 50 -43.88 -15.99 -1.74
N GLY A 51 -44.47 -16.81 -0.89
CA GLY A 51 -45.04 -18.12 -1.28
C GLY A 51 -44.00 -19.18 -1.67
N LEU A 52 -42.73 -19.01 -1.31
CA LEU A 52 -41.65 -19.93 -1.68
C LEU A 52 -41.84 -21.34 -1.13
N SER A 53 -41.53 -22.37 -1.93
CA SER A 53 -41.59 -23.79 -1.53
C SER A 53 -40.54 -24.12 -0.46
N ASN A 54 -40.70 -25.30 0.19
CA ASN A 54 -39.69 -25.75 1.17
C ASN A 54 -38.31 -26.01 0.54
N ALA A 55 -38.25 -26.45 -0.70
CA ALA A 55 -37.00 -26.65 -1.44
C ALA A 55 -36.32 -25.32 -1.75
N GLU A 56 -37.09 -24.34 -2.21
CA GLU A 56 -36.62 -22.96 -2.46
C GLU A 56 -36.18 -22.30 -1.14
N LYS A 57 -36.90 -22.55 -0.04
CA LYS A 57 -36.50 -22.06 1.29
C LYS A 57 -35.15 -22.63 1.76
N GLN A 58 -34.84 -23.90 1.42
CA GLN A 58 -33.55 -24.51 1.77
C GLN A 58 -32.39 -23.93 0.96
N MET A 59 -32.61 -23.52 -0.30
CA MET A 59 -31.61 -22.84 -1.11
C MET A 59 -31.43 -21.36 -0.70
N MET A 60 -32.53 -20.69 -0.34
CA MET A 60 -32.51 -19.29 0.07
C MET A 60 -31.77 -19.07 1.41
N PHE A 61 -31.82 -20.04 2.31
CA PHE A 61 -31.23 -19.95 3.65
C PHE A 61 -30.34 -21.17 3.93
N PRO A 62 -29.11 -21.22 3.43
CA PRO A 62 -28.19 -22.30 3.78
C PRO A 62 -28.04 -22.38 5.29
N ARG A 63 -28.05 -23.63 5.81
CA ARG A 63 -27.95 -23.93 7.24
C ARG A 63 -26.88 -23.07 7.88
N GLN A 64 -27.24 -22.33 8.93
CA GLN A 64 -26.23 -21.67 9.77
C GLN A 64 -25.28 -22.76 10.28
N ILE A 65 -24.01 -22.62 9.98
CA ILE A 65 -22.97 -23.28 10.74
C ILE A 65 -22.99 -22.57 12.09
N ASN A 66 -23.62 -23.21 13.08
CA ASN A 66 -23.55 -22.76 14.47
C ASN A 66 -22.08 -22.89 14.88
N VAL A 67 -21.34 -21.83 14.81
CA VAL A 67 -20.12 -21.70 15.60
C VAL A 67 -20.59 -21.43 17.03
N THR A 68 -20.94 -22.50 17.73
CA THR A 68 -21.10 -22.44 19.17
C THR A 68 -19.74 -22.21 19.79
N SER A 69 -19.72 -21.24 20.71
CA SER A 69 -18.63 -20.93 21.64
C SER A 69 -17.87 -22.20 22.08
N SER A 70 -16.59 -22.01 22.31
CA SER A 70 -15.51 -22.77 22.88
C SER A 70 -15.83 -23.82 23.96
N ASP A 71 -16.70 -24.80 23.70
CA ASP A 71 -16.85 -25.99 24.53
C ASP A 71 -16.59 -27.22 23.67
N GLY A 72 -15.37 -27.73 23.80
CA GLY A 72 -14.92 -29.08 23.57
C GLY A 72 -15.60 -29.88 22.44
N TYR A 73 -15.18 -29.71 21.18
CA TYR A 73 -15.41 -30.70 20.15
C TYR A 73 -14.57 -31.96 20.45
N VAL A 74 -15.22 -33.01 20.94
CA VAL A 74 -14.64 -34.36 20.97
C VAL A 74 -15.13 -35.06 19.70
N PRO A 75 -14.23 -35.39 18.73
CA PRO A 75 -14.66 -36.15 17.54
C PRO A 75 -15.10 -37.55 17.93
N GLU A 76 -16.22 -38.03 17.39
CA GLU A 76 -16.64 -39.42 17.51
C GLU A 76 -15.59 -40.38 16.91
N PRO A 77 -15.33 -41.53 17.54
CA PRO A 77 -14.37 -42.49 17.01
C PRO A 77 -14.94 -43.15 15.74
N GLY A 78 -14.32 -42.85 14.59
CA GLY A 78 -14.67 -43.48 13.32
C GLY A 78 -14.90 -42.55 12.14
N ALA A 79 -14.86 -41.23 12.31
CA ALA A 79 -14.87 -40.30 11.16
C ALA A 79 -13.50 -40.35 10.43
N PRO A 80 -13.49 -40.46 9.09
CA PRO A 80 -12.22 -40.42 8.35
C PRO A 80 -11.52 -39.09 8.60
N SER A 81 -10.29 -39.16 9.05
CA SER A 81 -9.39 -38.01 9.20
C SER A 81 -9.29 -37.32 7.84
N ILE A 82 -9.90 -36.17 7.69
CA ILE A 82 -9.58 -35.24 6.60
C ILE A 82 -8.26 -34.58 7.00
N ALA A 83 -7.16 -35.15 6.48
CA ALA A 83 -5.90 -34.44 6.49
C ALA A 83 -6.13 -33.03 5.90
N PRO A 84 -5.45 -31.97 6.41
CA PRO A 84 -5.53 -30.68 5.78
C PRO A 84 -4.99 -30.85 4.35
N SER A 85 -5.90 -30.99 3.40
CA SER A 85 -5.58 -30.87 1.98
C SER A 85 -5.01 -29.48 1.84
N ALA A 86 -3.74 -29.45 1.44
CA ALA A 86 -3.14 -28.25 0.91
C ALA A 86 -4.17 -27.60 -0.03
N MET A 87 -4.64 -26.42 0.31
CA MET A 87 -5.46 -25.60 -0.57
C MET A 87 -4.59 -25.10 -1.72
N GLY A 88 -4.35 -25.98 -2.65
CA GLY A 88 -3.66 -25.83 -3.89
C GLY A 88 -4.37 -26.62 -4.96
N GLY A 89 -5.67 -26.47 -5.11
CA GLY A 89 -6.31 -26.71 -6.39
C GLY A 89 -6.01 -25.50 -7.27
N PRO A 90 -5.66 -25.70 -8.56
CA PRO A 90 -5.53 -24.57 -9.46
C PRO A 90 -6.92 -23.93 -9.55
N SER A 91 -7.11 -22.78 -8.89
CA SER A 91 -8.10 -21.83 -9.33
C SER A 91 -7.78 -21.56 -10.77
N GLN A 92 -8.69 -21.87 -11.70
CA GLN A 92 -8.53 -21.47 -13.10
C GLN A 92 -8.16 -19.99 -13.07
N PRO A 93 -7.08 -19.58 -13.74
CA PRO A 93 -6.74 -18.17 -13.81
C PRO A 93 -7.95 -17.46 -14.37
N LEU A 94 -8.48 -16.48 -13.65
CA LEU A 94 -9.42 -15.52 -14.20
C LEU A 94 -8.73 -14.98 -15.44
N SER A 95 -9.32 -15.18 -16.61
CA SER A 95 -8.72 -15.03 -17.93
C SER A 95 -8.54 -13.56 -18.36
N SER A 96 -8.32 -12.66 -17.45
CA SER A 96 -7.98 -11.29 -17.76
C SER A 96 -6.65 -10.94 -17.10
N HIS A 97 -5.55 -11.18 -17.83
CA HIS A 97 -4.27 -10.58 -17.45
C HIS A 97 -4.40 -9.07 -17.53
N VAL A 98 -4.03 -8.38 -16.46
CA VAL A 98 -3.85 -6.94 -16.48
C VAL A 98 -2.65 -6.66 -17.38
N LEU A 99 -2.83 -5.76 -18.34
CA LEU A 99 -1.74 -5.22 -19.14
C LEU A 99 -1.23 -3.95 -18.46
N THR A 100 0.06 -3.92 -18.15
CA THR A 100 0.71 -2.74 -17.55
C THR A 100 0.91 -1.63 -18.58
N GLY A 101 1.29 -0.44 -18.15
CA GLY A 101 1.53 0.68 -19.06
C GLY A 101 2.55 0.37 -20.15
N ILE A 102 3.58 -0.46 -19.88
CA ILE A 102 4.57 -0.85 -20.91
C ILE A 102 3.94 -1.78 -21.97
N ASP A 103 3.06 -2.72 -21.57
CA ASP A 103 2.33 -3.58 -22.52
C ASP A 103 1.48 -2.72 -23.47
N VAL A 104 0.74 -1.75 -22.93
CA VAL A 104 -0.13 -0.85 -23.69
C VAL A 104 0.68 0.05 -24.62
N LEU A 105 1.82 0.56 -24.15
CA LEU A 105 2.74 1.36 -24.96
C LEU A 105 3.26 0.56 -26.17
N GLU A 106 3.66 -0.70 -25.97
CA GLU A 106 4.11 -1.58 -27.04
C GLU A 106 2.97 -1.90 -28.02
N GLN A 107 1.76 -2.22 -27.53
CA GLN A 107 0.57 -2.47 -28.36
C GLN A 107 0.22 -1.28 -29.26
N THR A 108 0.49 -0.06 -28.82
CA THR A 108 0.28 1.16 -29.62
C THR A 108 1.49 1.52 -30.49
N SER A 109 2.43 0.60 -30.66
CA SER A 109 3.68 0.80 -31.41
C SER A 109 4.45 2.05 -30.94
N PHE A 110 4.50 2.27 -29.63
CA PHE A 110 5.16 3.39 -28.97
C PHE A 110 4.69 4.78 -29.45
N ALA A 111 3.45 4.90 -29.91
CA ALA A 111 2.93 6.12 -30.52
C ALA A 111 3.09 7.35 -29.62
N ALA A 112 2.87 7.22 -28.31
CA ALA A 112 3.02 8.31 -27.35
C ALA A 112 4.47 8.84 -27.29
N LEU A 113 5.47 7.98 -27.40
CA LEU A 113 6.88 8.35 -27.40
C LEU A 113 7.33 8.88 -28.77
N ASN A 114 6.89 8.22 -29.86
CA ASN A 114 7.23 8.64 -31.22
C ASN A 114 6.63 10.00 -31.61
N SER A 115 5.61 10.48 -30.91
CA SER A 115 5.00 11.80 -31.13
C SER A 115 5.74 12.95 -30.42
N ILE A 116 6.73 12.65 -29.57
CA ILE A 116 7.49 13.64 -28.83
C ILE A 116 8.37 14.44 -29.82
N HIS A 117 8.41 15.77 -29.63
CA HIS A 117 9.24 16.63 -30.45
C HIS A 117 10.72 16.34 -30.27
N HIS A 118 11.44 16.08 -31.36
CA HIS A 118 12.86 15.76 -31.39
C HIS A 118 13.49 16.19 -32.73
N ASP A 119 14.80 16.08 -32.86
CA ASP A 119 15.52 16.43 -34.08
C ASP A 119 15.08 15.54 -35.26
N PRO A 120 14.65 16.11 -36.40
CA PRO A 120 14.19 15.35 -37.53
C PRO A 120 15.23 14.32 -38.03
N GLY A 121 14.80 13.09 -38.20
CA GLY A 121 15.67 12.00 -38.70
C GLY A 121 16.55 11.35 -37.64
N GLN A 122 16.47 11.79 -36.39
CA GLN A 122 17.10 11.12 -35.24
C GLN A 122 16.05 10.33 -34.47
N PRO A 123 16.43 9.27 -33.72
CA PRO A 123 15.51 8.62 -32.79
C PRO A 123 15.23 9.52 -31.58
N VAL A 124 14.06 9.37 -30.95
CA VAL A 124 13.72 10.03 -29.68
C VAL A 124 14.63 9.52 -28.56
N ARG A 125 15.39 10.38 -27.94
CA ARG A 125 16.36 10.05 -26.86
C ARG A 125 15.65 9.99 -25.51
N LEU A 126 15.63 8.81 -24.90
CA LEU A 126 14.90 8.54 -23.68
C LEU A 126 15.82 8.35 -22.48
N GLY A 127 15.40 8.88 -21.33
CA GLY A 127 15.77 8.38 -20.01
C GLY A 127 14.67 7.48 -19.46
N LEU A 128 15.02 6.42 -18.74
CA LEU A 128 14.06 5.52 -18.10
C LEU A 128 14.33 5.44 -16.60
N LEU A 129 13.39 5.90 -15.79
CA LEU A 129 13.41 5.67 -14.33
C LEU A 129 12.72 4.34 -14.04
N THR A 130 13.49 3.36 -13.58
CA THR A 130 13.01 1.99 -13.35
C THR A 130 13.88 1.19 -12.39
N ASN A 131 13.43 0.00 -12.05
CA ASN A 131 14.18 -1.05 -11.39
C ASN A 131 13.73 -2.44 -11.90
N GLN A 132 14.12 -3.52 -11.20
CA GLN A 132 13.76 -4.91 -11.59
C GLN A 132 12.25 -5.17 -11.71
N ALA A 133 11.39 -4.37 -11.05
CA ALA A 133 9.94 -4.52 -11.14
C ALA A 133 9.36 -3.91 -12.43
N GLY A 134 10.14 -3.13 -13.17
CA GLY A 134 9.81 -2.62 -14.49
C GLY A 134 9.80 -3.71 -15.55
N GLN A 135 8.73 -4.49 -15.61
CA GLN A 135 8.54 -5.60 -16.57
C GLN A 135 7.12 -5.54 -17.15
N ASP A 136 6.98 -6.07 -18.35
CA ASP A 136 5.66 -6.29 -18.95
C ASP A 136 4.94 -7.52 -18.35
N SER A 137 3.74 -7.80 -18.79
CA SER A 137 2.94 -8.94 -18.35
C SER A 137 3.55 -10.32 -18.70
N GLN A 138 4.57 -10.36 -19.54
CA GLN A 138 5.31 -11.56 -19.93
C GLN A 138 6.67 -11.70 -19.24
N GLY A 139 7.03 -10.74 -18.37
CA GLY A 139 8.30 -10.73 -17.64
C GLY A 139 9.49 -10.18 -18.43
N ARG A 140 9.26 -9.49 -19.57
CA ARG A 140 10.31 -8.79 -20.31
C ARG A 140 10.59 -7.45 -19.65
N ARG A 141 11.85 -7.11 -19.44
CA ARG A 141 12.22 -5.83 -18.80
C ARG A 141 11.86 -4.65 -19.71
N SER A 142 11.31 -3.60 -19.13
CA SER A 142 11.03 -2.34 -19.84
C SER A 142 12.29 -1.74 -20.45
N ILE A 143 13.46 -1.96 -19.84
CA ILE A 143 14.76 -1.59 -20.38
C ILE A 143 14.98 -2.23 -21.77
N ASP A 144 14.80 -3.55 -21.87
CA ASP A 144 15.04 -4.27 -23.12
C ASP A 144 14.01 -3.90 -24.19
N ILE A 145 12.75 -3.72 -23.79
CA ILE A 145 11.67 -3.30 -24.71
C ILE A 145 11.99 -1.93 -25.29
N LEU A 146 12.34 -0.93 -24.46
CA LEU A 146 12.60 0.43 -24.93
C LEU A 146 13.93 0.57 -25.66
N ALA A 147 14.95 -0.20 -25.28
CA ALA A 147 16.24 -0.20 -25.97
C ALA A 147 16.17 -0.72 -27.40
N HIS A 148 15.19 -1.56 -27.72
CA HIS A 148 15.02 -2.15 -29.07
C HIS A 148 13.78 -1.60 -29.81
N ALA A 149 13.07 -0.61 -29.25
CA ALA A 149 11.88 -0.04 -29.84
C ALA A 149 12.19 0.81 -31.07
N PRO A 150 11.46 0.64 -32.19
CA PRO A 150 11.68 1.42 -33.40
C PRO A 150 11.49 2.92 -33.19
N GLY A 151 12.42 3.72 -33.68
CA GLY A 151 12.37 5.18 -33.58
C GLY A 151 12.79 5.75 -32.22
N LEU A 152 13.16 4.91 -31.27
CA LEU A 152 13.56 5.29 -29.91
C LEU A 152 15.05 4.97 -29.65
N ALA A 153 15.67 5.71 -28.76
CA ALA A 153 17.02 5.49 -28.27
C ALA A 153 17.05 5.64 -26.75
N LEU A 154 17.02 4.55 -26.00
CA LEU A 154 17.21 4.58 -24.56
C LEU A 154 18.70 4.84 -24.26
N ILE A 155 19.03 6.02 -23.75
CA ILE A 155 20.43 6.43 -23.55
C ILE A 155 20.86 6.53 -22.09
N THR A 156 19.89 6.56 -21.14
CA THR A 156 20.16 6.63 -19.70
C THR A 156 19.09 5.88 -18.92
N ILE A 157 19.50 5.13 -17.91
CA ILE A 157 18.61 4.52 -16.93
C ILE A 157 18.80 5.27 -15.60
N PHE A 158 17.71 5.67 -14.98
CA PHE A 158 17.70 6.18 -13.62
C PHE A 158 17.13 5.09 -12.72
N THR A 159 17.65 4.98 -11.49
CA THR A 159 17.18 3.98 -10.53
C THR A 159 16.93 4.62 -9.17
N PRO A 160 15.82 4.24 -8.47
CA PRO A 160 15.51 4.76 -7.14
C PRO A 160 16.35 4.06 -6.06
N GLU A 161 15.97 4.26 -4.80
CA GLU A 161 16.46 3.50 -3.64
C GLU A 161 16.50 1.99 -3.93
N HIS A 162 17.47 1.29 -3.37
CA HIS A 162 17.77 -0.13 -3.57
C HIS A 162 18.42 -0.51 -4.91
N GLY A 163 18.60 0.45 -5.82
CA GLY A 163 19.29 0.25 -7.11
C GLY A 163 18.48 -0.52 -8.15
N LEU A 164 19.10 -0.79 -9.29
CA LEU A 164 18.43 -1.39 -10.45
C LEU A 164 17.85 -2.78 -10.16
N LEU A 165 18.53 -3.58 -9.34
CA LEU A 165 18.09 -4.93 -8.96
C LEU A 165 17.25 -4.94 -7.66
N ALA A 166 16.99 -3.80 -7.06
CA ALA A 166 16.28 -3.65 -5.79
C ALA A 166 16.79 -4.61 -4.69
N LYS A 167 18.10 -4.82 -4.62
CA LYS A 167 18.76 -5.76 -3.68
C LYS A 167 19.61 -5.08 -2.63
N GLN A 168 19.92 -3.79 -2.80
CA GLN A 168 20.84 -3.07 -1.93
C GLN A 168 20.06 -2.29 -0.89
N ASP A 169 20.38 -2.48 0.38
CA ASP A 169 19.84 -1.72 1.51
C ASP A 169 20.95 -0.81 2.07
N THR A 170 21.49 0.06 1.21
CA THR A 170 22.62 0.96 1.50
C THR A 170 22.42 2.33 0.88
N GLU A 171 22.94 3.37 1.54
CA GLU A 171 22.96 4.74 1.02
C GLU A 171 24.04 4.98 -0.06
N HIS A 172 24.91 4.00 -0.32
CA HIS A 172 26.01 4.10 -1.28
C HIS A 172 25.72 3.26 -2.53
N LEU A 173 24.83 3.76 -3.39
CA LEU A 173 24.61 3.19 -4.70
C LEU A 173 25.57 3.82 -5.71
N THR A 174 26.40 2.99 -6.36
CA THR A 174 27.32 3.45 -7.41
C THR A 174 26.59 3.49 -8.75
N SER A 175 26.97 4.46 -9.60
CA SER A 175 26.53 4.49 -10.99
C SER A 175 27.20 3.33 -11.74
N GLU A 176 26.41 2.54 -12.41
CA GLU A 176 26.81 1.30 -13.10
C GLU A 176 26.35 1.37 -14.56
N ARG A 177 26.55 0.28 -15.29
CA ARG A 177 25.92 0.04 -16.59
C ARG A 177 25.04 -1.20 -16.50
N ASP A 178 23.89 -1.16 -17.17
CA ASP A 178 23.06 -2.36 -17.31
C ASP A 178 23.86 -3.43 -18.07
N GLU A 179 23.94 -4.63 -17.52
CA GLU A 179 24.78 -5.70 -18.04
C GLU A 179 24.40 -6.13 -19.47
N ALA A 180 23.10 -6.11 -19.80
CA ALA A 180 22.61 -6.58 -21.08
C ALA A 180 22.68 -5.53 -22.18
N THR A 181 22.33 -4.28 -21.86
CA THR A 181 22.25 -3.19 -22.85
C THR A 181 23.45 -2.26 -22.84
N HIS A 182 24.31 -2.34 -21.81
CA HIS A 182 25.44 -1.45 -21.54
C HIS A 182 25.07 0.03 -21.38
N ILE A 183 23.78 0.34 -21.24
CA ILE A 183 23.27 1.70 -21.00
C ILE A 183 23.74 2.16 -19.60
N PRO A 184 24.20 3.42 -19.45
CA PRO A 184 24.60 3.94 -18.14
C PRO A 184 23.40 4.02 -17.19
N VAL A 185 23.63 3.63 -15.93
CA VAL A 185 22.67 3.67 -14.83
C VAL A 185 23.09 4.76 -13.85
N ILE A 186 22.21 5.70 -13.58
CA ILE A 186 22.38 6.80 -12.62
C ILE A 186 21.47 6.56 -11.43
N SER A 187 22.04 6.46 -10.23
CA SER A 187 21.27 6.35 -8.99
C SER A 187 20.65 7.70 -8.62
N LEU A 188 19.34 7.69 -8.32
CA LEU A 188 18.61 8.78 -7.68
C LEU A 188 18.45 8.52 -6.17
N TYR A 189 19.49 7.93 -5.56
CA TYR A 189 19.55 7.69 -4.13
C TYR A 189 20.97 7.87 -3.61
N GLY A 190 21.10 8.56 -2.48
CA GLY A 190 22.37 8.85 -1.87
C GLY A 190 22.23 9.56 -0.53
N ALA A 191 23.36 9.81 0.11
CA ALA A 191 23.42 10.42 1.45
C ALA A 191 22.93 11.88 1.47
N HIS A 192 23.04 12.59 0.33
CA HIS A 192 22.62 13.99 0.23
C HIS A 192 21.27 14.11 -0.47
N ALA A 193 20.45 15.10 -0.09
CA ALA A 193 19.17 15.36 -0.72
C ALA A 193 19.33 15.62 -2.23
N SER A 194 20.39 16.33 -2.64
CA SER A 194 20.71 16.57 -4.05
C SER A 194 20.95 15.31 -4.88
N ASP A 195 21.29 14.17 -4.24
CA ASP A 195 21.50 12.90 -4.93
C ASP A 195 20.20 12.22 -5.34
N ARG A 196 19.06 12.66 -4.76
CA ARG A 196 17.73 12.10 -4.97
C ARG A 196 16.94 12.76 -6.10
N HIS A 197 17.52 13.78 -6.70
CA HIS A 197 16.93 14.52 -7.83
C HIS A 197 17.70 14.21 -9.11
N PRO A 198 17.02 14.02 -10.26
CA PRO A 198 17.70 14.02 -11.54
C PRO A 198 18.42 15.36 -11.75
N LYS A 199 19.71 15.31 -12.07
CA LYS A 199 20.50 16.52 -12.30
C LYS A 199 20.21 17.07 -13.70
N GLN A 200 20.19 18.39 -13.85
CA GLN A 200 19.96 19.03 -15.15
C GLN A 200 20.95 18.57 -16.24
N ALA A 201 22.20 18.24 -15.84
CA ALA A 201 23.20 17.71 -16.75
C ALA A 201 22.81 16.33 -17.34
N ASP A 202 22.12 15.49 -16.54
CA ASP A 202 21.69 14.16 -16.93
C ASP A 202 20.41 14.20 -17.78
N LEU A 203 19.57 15.24 -17.59
CA LEU A 203 18.34 15.45 -18.34
C LEU A 203 18.57 16.12 -19.71
N ARG A 204 19.57 17.02 -19.81
CA ARG A 204 19.86 17.81 -21.02
C ARG A 204 19.98 16.99 -22.32
N PRO A 205 20.57 15.77 -22.35
CA PRO A 205 20.69 15.00 -23.59
C PRO A 205 19.40 14.29 -24.00
N LEU A 206 18.32 14.33 -23.18
CA LEU A 206 17.08 13.60 -23.36
C LEU A 206 16.04 14.45 -24.13
N ASP A 207 15.16 13.78 -24.85
CA ASP A 207 13.95 14.35 -25.44
C ASP A 207 12.72 14.03 -24.58
N ALA A 208 12.77 12.97 -23.74
CA ALA A 208 11.78 12.65 -22.74
C ALA A 208 12.34 11.76 -21.61
N ILE A 209 11.64 11.74 -20.47
CA ILE A 209 11.86 10.75 -19.41
C ILE A 209 10.64 9.84 -19.31
N VAL A 210 10.88 8.54 -19.30
CA VAL A 210 9.87 7.50 -19.06
C VAL A 210 10.01 6.99 -17.62
N ILE A 211 8.90 6.76 -16.94
CA ILE A 211 8.89 6.26 -15.56
C ILE A 211 8.12 4.94 -15.55
N ASP A 212 8.75 3.86 -15.08
CA ASP A 212 8.16 2.54 -14.93
C ASP A 212 8.60 1.91 -13.60
N LEU A 213 7.86 2.19 -12.53
CA LEU A 213 8.12 1.74 -11.17
C LEU A 213 6.88 1.11 -10.54
N GLN A 214 7.08 0.05 -9.77
CA GLN A 214 6.02 -0.55 -8.94
C GLN A 214 5.95 0.17 -7.59
N ASP A 215 4.82 0.81 -7.36
CA ASP A 215 4.50 1.45 -6.09
C ASP A 215 4.08 0.43 -5.01
N ALA A 216 4.12 0.83 -3.74
CA ALA A 216 3.59 0.10 -2.60
C ALA A 216 2.19 0.56 -2.15
N GLY A 217 1.69 1.68 -2.69
CA GLY A 217 0.40 2.27 -2.32
C GLY A 217 0.42 3.00 -0.97
N VAL A 218 1.59 3.45 -0.54
CA VAL A 218 1.85 3.93 0.83
C VAL A 218 2.67 5.21 0.81
N ARG A 219 2.16 6.30 1.38
CA ARG A 219 2.77 7.64 1.42
C ARG A 219 4.26 7.67 1.77
N PHE A 220 4.71 6.84 2.70
CA PHE A 220 6.11 6.81 3.11
C PHE A 220 6.99 5.87 2.28
N TRP A 221 6.48 5.38 1.15
CA TRP A 221 7.26 4.66 0.16
C TRP A 221 8.09 5.64 -0.67
N THR A 222 9.41 5.51 -0.62
CA THR A 222 10.35 6.51 -1.18
C THR A 222 10.24 6.72 -2.68
N TYR A 223 9.64 5.77 -3.42
CA TYR A 223 9.41 5.95 -4.87
C TYR A 223 8.40 7.04 -5.17
N GLU A 224 7.50 7.37 -4.24
CA GLU A 224 6.62 8.52 -4.38
C GLU A 224 7.40 9.84 -4.38
N ALA A 225 8.39 9.97 -3.48
CA ALA A 225 9.27 11.15 -3.48
C ALA A 225 10.12 11.23 -4.75
N VAL A 226 10.64 10.09 -5.23
CA VAL A 226 11.40 10.04 -6.49
C VAL A 226 10.54 10.44 -7.68
N LEU A 227 9.27 10.03 -7.72
CA LEU A 227 8.30 10.48 -8.73
C LEU A 227 8.13 12.00 -8.70
N LEU A 228 7.85 12.55 -7.52
CA LEU A 228 7.68 13.99 -7.32
C LEU A 228 8.92 14.78 -7.80
N TYR A 229 10.10 14.39 -7.33
CA TYR A 229 11.36 15.06 -7.68
C TYR A 229 11.70 14.94 -9.17
N THR A 230 11.32 13.83 -9.81
CA THR A 230 11.50 13.66 -11.25
C THR A 230 10.57 14.58 -12.03
N LEU A 231 9.29 14.72 -11.61
CA LEU A 231 8.35 15.67 -12.21
C LEU A 231 8.84 17.12 -12.08
N GLU A 232 9.33 17.53 -10.91
CA GLU A 232 9.88 18.85 -10.68
C GLU A 232 11.11 19.13 -11.54
N ALA A 233 12.06 18.19 -11.61
CA ALA A 233 13.26 18.33 -12.41
C ALA A 233 12.96 18.39 -13.91
N ALA A 234 12.01 17.58 -14.39
CA ALA A 234 11.57 17.57 -15.77
C ALA A 234 10.83 18.86 -16.15
N ALA A 235 9.95 19.37 -15.29
CA ALA A 235 9.26 20.65 -15.50
C ALA A 235 10.26 21.80 -15.65
N LYS A 236 11.28 21.88 -14.78
CA LYS A 236 12.38 22.87 -14.86
C LYS A 236 13.22 22.73 -16.13
N ALA A 237 13.34 21.51 -16.66
CA ALA A 237 14.06 21.23 -17.91
C ALA A 237 13.18 21.36 -19.16
N HIS A 238 11.88 21.62 -19.01
CA HIS A 238 10.88 21.55 -20.08
C HIS A 238 10.89 20.20 -20.82
N LEU A 239 11.12 19.13 -20.07
CA LEU A 239 11.26 17.78 -20.58
C LEU A 239 9.93 17.03 -20.40
N PRO A 240 9.33 16.46 -21.48
CA PRO A 240 8.16 15.59 -21.36
C PRO A 240 8.40 14.38 -20.46
N VAL A 241 7.38 14.03 -19.64
CA VAL A 241 7.38 12.87 -18.76
C VAL A 241 6.29 11.91 -19.19
N VAL A 242 6.64 10.64 -19.38
CA VAL A 242 5.70 9.55 -19.69
C VAL A 242 5.72 8.53 -18.57
N VAL A 243 4.62 8.40 -17.84
CA VAL A 243 4.48 7.41 -16.76
C VAL A 243 3.75 6.18 -17.31
N LEU A 244 4.39 5.03 -17.19
CA LEU A 244 3.81 3.72 -17.51
C LEU A 244 3.13 3.19 -16.26
N ASP A 245 1.80 3.20 -16.24
CA ASP A 245 1.05 2.93 -15.02
C ASP A 245 1.08 1.45 -14.61
N ARG A 246 1.05 1.21 -13.29
CA ARG A 246 1.06 -0.11 -12.65
C ARG A 246 0.00 -0.23 -11.56
N PRO A 247 -0.46 -1.47 -11.26
CA PRO A 247 -1.45 -1.70 -10.21
C PRO A 247 -1.00 -1.15 -8.87
N ASN A 248 -1.91 -0.48 -8.15
CA ASN A 248 -1.68 -0.27 -6.72
C ASN A 248 -1.82 -1.63 -6.01
N PRO A 249 -0.77 -2.14 -5.33
CA PRO A 249 -0.77 -3.51 -4.84
C PRO A 249 -1.74 -3.74 -3.69
N VAL A 250 -2.12 -2.69 -2.98
CA VAL A 250 -3.08 -2.73 -1.86
C VAL A 250 -4.50 -2.30 -2.29
N GLY A 251 -4.76 -2.25 -3.61
CA GLY A 251 -6.04 -1.85 -4.20
C GLY A 251 -6.27 -0.34 -4.22
N GLY A 252 -7.28 0.08 -4.97
CA GLY A 252 -7.57 1.50 -5.22
C GLY A 252 -8.86 2.01 -4.57
N LEU A 253 -9.63 1.18 -3.85
CA LEU A 253 -10.88 1.60 -3.22
C LEU A 253 -10.68 2.30 -1.88
N ALA A 254 -9.73 1.80 -1.09
CA ALA A 254 -9.50 2.29 0.26
C ALA A 254 -8.52 3.47 0.26
N THR A 255 -8.87 4.47 1.04
CA THR A 255 -8.04 5.60 1.42
C THR A 255 -8.12 5.67 2.93
N GLU A 256 -7.02 5.39 3.62
CA GLU A 256 -6.98 5.10 5.05
C GLU A 256 -5.72 5.66 5.71
N GLY A 257 -5.86 5.99 6.98
CA GLY A 257 -4.75 6.42 7.82
C GLY A 257 -4.63 7.94 7.95
N PRO A 258 -3.75 8.41 8.84
CA PRO A 258 -3.63 9.84 9.08
C PRO A 258 -3.12 10.59 7.84
N LEU A 259 -3.82 11.65 7.46
CA LEU A 259 -3.28 12.65 6.54
C LEU A 259 -2.09 13.32 7.21
N SER A 260 -0.96 13.39 6.53
CA SER A 260 0.20 14.07 7.10
C SER A 260 -0.03 15.59 7.24
N ASP A 261 0.53 16.15 8.32
CA ASP A 261 0.42 17.58 8.58
C ASP A 261 1.24 18.38 7.55
N PRO A 262 0.73 19.50 7.02
CA PRO A 262 1.52 20.41 6.20
C PRO A 262 2.78 20.89 6.95
N GLY A 263 3.90 20.95 6.24
CA GLY A 263 5.21 21.32 6.81
C GLY A 263 5.97 20.15 7.44
N THR A 264 5.48 18.92 7.24
CA THR A 264 6.20 17.68 7.61
C THR A 264 6.77 16.96 6.38
N GLU A 265 6.77 17.63 5.23
CA GLU A 265 7.25 17.08 3.96
C GLU A 265 8.71 16.64 4.09
N SER A 266 9.00 15.47 3.56
CA SER A 266 10.31 14.81 3.61
C SER A 266 10.41 13.74 2.53
N TYR A 267 11.54 13.05 2.45
CA TYR A 267 11.73 11.93 1.51
C TYR A 267 10.78 10.74 1.77
N VAL A 268 10.24 10.61 2.99
CA VAL A 268 9.22 9.60 3.36
C VAL A 268 7.84 10.22 3.57
N ASN A 269 7.65 11.46 3.14
CA ASN A 269 6.38 12.19 3.20
C ASN A 269 6.40 13.32 2.15
N PRO A 270 6.32 12.98 0.84
CA PRO A 270 6.55 13.97 -0.21
C PRO A 270 5.53 15.10 -0.24
N MET A 271 4.29 14.84 0.18
CA MET A 271 3.25 15.85 0.37
C MET A 271 2.15 15.34 1.31
N PRO A 272 1.25 16.23 1.81
CA PRO A 272 0.13 15.81 2.65
C PRO A 272 -0.78 14.82 1.95
N MET A 273 -0.75 13.55 2.41
CA MET A 273 -1.57 12.43 1.92
C MET A 273 -1.87 11.45 3.06
N PRO A 274 -2.95 10.65 2.95
CA PRO A 274 -3.19 9.52 3.85
C PRO A 274 -2.08 8.46 3.77
N SER A 275 -1.90 7.68 4.83
CA SER A 275 -0.89 6.62 4.83
C SER A 275 -1.10 5.60 3.71
N ARG A 276 -2.35 5.21 3.43
CA ARG A 276 -2.78 4.42 2.27
C ARG A 276 -3.62 5.31 1.37
N HIS A 277 -3.10 5.70 0.22
CA HIS A 277 -3.71 6.74 -0.64
C HIS A 277 -4.67 6.19 -1.70
N GLY A 278 -4.62 4.91 -2.05
CA GLY A 278 -5.52 4.28 -3.01
C GLY A 278 -5.37 4.74 -4.47
N LEU A 279 -4.27 5.40 -4.83
CA LEU A 279 -3.97 5.82 -6.21
C LEU A 279 -3.01 4.83 -6.86
N THR A 280 -3.12 4.64 -8.19
CA THR A 280 -2.06 4.01 -8.97
C THR A 280 -0.88 4.98 -9.13
N TYR A 281 0.26 4.48 -9.60
CA TYR A 281 1.45 5.34 -9.74
C TYR A 281 1.24 6.46 -10.78
N GLY A 282 0.51 6.16 -11.85
CA GLY A 282 0.12 7.16 -12.84
C GLY A 282 -0.90 8.17 -12.31
N GLU A 283 -1.87 7.74 -11.49
CA GLU A 283 -2.81 8.63 -10.82
C GLU A 283 -2.09 9.51 -9.80
N LEU A 284 -1.11 8.96 -9.07
CA LEU A 284 -0.26 9.70 -8.14
C LEU A 284 0.56 10.76 -8.86
N ALA A 285 1.14 10.43 -10.03
CA ALA A 285 1.84 11.41 -10.87
C ALA A 285 0.92 12.58 -11.27
N ARG A 286 -0.32 12.30 -11.67
CA ARG A 286 -1.32 13.34 -11.96
C ARG A 286 -1.65 14.18 -10.72
N TYR A 287 -1.78 13.53 -9.56
CA TYR A 287 -2.06 14.20 -8.29
C TYR A 287 -0.92 15.15 -7.90
N PHE A 288 0.33 14.70 -7.97
CA PHE A 288 1.49 15.53 -7.72
C PHE A 288 1.58 16.68 -8.73
N ASN A 289 1.41 16.40 -10.01
CA ASN A 289 1.48 17.41 -11.05
C ASN A 289 0.45 18.54 -10.87
N GLN A 290 -0.73 18.19 -10.31
CA GLN A 290 -1.83 19.15 -10.07
C GLN A 290 -1.70 19.89 -8.74
N TYR A 291 -1.23 19.23 -7.66
CA TYR A 291 -1.36 19.74 -6.30
C TYR A 291 -0.05 19.93 -5.54
N ALA A 292 1.05 19.28 -5.95
CA ALA A 292 2.31 19.46 -5.27
C ALA A 292 2.80 20.90 -5.48
N ARG A 293 3.41 21.45 -4.44
CA ARG A 293 4.03 22.78 -4.48
C ARG A 293 5.52 22.60 -4.70
N GLU A 294 6.11 23.43 -5.52
CA GLU A 294 7.55 23.53 -5.60
C GLU A 294 8.09 23.90 -4.20
N VAL A 295 8.78 22.97 -3.58
CA VAL A 295 9.34 23.17 -2.24
C VAL A 295 10.78 23.60 -2.42
N ASP A 296 11.09 24.89 -2.16
CA ASP A 296 12.44 25.45 -2.12
C ASP A 296 13.29 24.91 -0.94
N ARG A 297 12.84 23.84 -0.28
CA ARG A 297 13.53 23.24 0.84
C ARG A 297 13.94 21.82 0.49
N GLU A 298 15.24 21.59 0.52
CA GLU A 298 15.83 20.25 0.54
C GLU A 298 15.73 19.68 1.96
N PRO A 299 14.71 18.83 2.30
CA PRO A 299 14.72 18.14 3.57
C PRO A 299 15.78 17.05 3.52
N THR A 300 16.74 17.12 4.41
CA THR A 300 17.72 16.04 4.59
C THR A 300 17.12 14.88 5.38
N LEU A 301 17.65 13.64 5.26
CA LEU A 301 17.31 12.53 6.18
C LEU A 301 17.61 12.90 7.65
N LEU A 302 18.59 13.80 7.88
CA LEU A 302 18.87 14.38 9.19
C LEU A 302 17.76 15.34 9.64
N ASP A 303 17.05 16.01 8.72
CA ASP A 303 15.92 16.89 9.08
C ASP A 303 14.70 16.08 9.50
N ALA A 304 14.49 14.89 8.95
CA ALA A 304 13.54 13.93 9.52
C ALA A 304 13.93 13.50 10.95
N ARG A 305 15.24 13.48 11.27
CA ARG A 305 15.75 13.31 12.65
C ARG A 305 15.71 14.62 13.47
N ALA A 306 15.87 15.79 12.84
CA ALA A 306 15.92 17.10 13.48
C ALA A 306 14.53 17.75 13.69
N ALA A 307 13.51 17.39 12.91
CA ALA A 307 12.11 17.77 13.15
C ALA A 307 11.54 17.24 14.49
N VAL A 308 12.35 16.53 15.26
CA VAL A 308 12.08 16.08 16.63
C VAL A 308 12.12 17.23 17.66
N ILE A 309 12.67 18.42 17.33
CA ILE A 309 12.80 19.54 18.27
C ILE A 309 11.84 20.65 17.85
N GLY A 310 10.73 20.74 18.62
CA GLY A 310 9.61 21.63 18.39
C GLY A 310 9.97 23.12 18.21
N THR A 311 9.78 23.60 17.00
CA THR A 311 9.52 25.03 16.74
C THR A 311 8.06 25.17 16.28
N PRO A 312 7.29 26.11 16.83
CA PRO A 312 5.92 26.34 16.38
C PRO A 312 5.91 26.84 14.93
N LEU A 313 5.08 26.22 14.08
CA LEU A 313 4.86 26.65 12.71
C LEU A 313 3.98 27.92 12.71
N PRO A 314 4.20 28.87 11.78
CA PRO A 314 3.36 30.04 11.64
C PRO A 314 1.96 29.66 11.13
N ASP A 315 0.94 30.25 11.73
CA ASP A 315 -0.51 30.10 11.47
C ASP A 315 -0.98 30.69 10.11
N GLN A 316 -0.27 30.46 9.03
CA GLN A 316 -0.72 30.91 7.72
C GLN A 316 -0.85 29.73 6.74
N ALA A 317 -2.11 29.34 6.51
CA ALA A 317 -2.46 28.60 5.31
C ALA A 317 -2.05 29.45 4.08
N PRO A 318 -1.16 28.94 3.19
CA PRO A 318 -0.75 29.71 2.03
C PRO A 318 -1.91 29.86 1.04
N SER A 319 -2.02 31.06 0.47
CA SER A 319 -2.97 31.44 -0.58
C SER A 319 -2.98 30.43 -1.75
N ALA A 320 -4.18 30.03 -2.19
CA ALA A 320 -4.49 29.00 -3.17
C ALA A 320 -4.06 29.32 -4.64
N THR A 321 -3.14 30.22 -4.92
CA THR A 321 -2.96 30.78 -6.26
C THR A 321 -1.80 30.26 -7.09
N GLN A 322 -1.00 29.30 -6.63
CA GLN A 322 0.00 28.58 -7.48
C GLN A 322 0.30 27.19 -6.88
N ALA A 323 -0.63 26.26 -7.02
CA ALA A 323 -0.41 24.83 -6.74
C ALA A 323 -0.23 24.11 -8.08
N GLY A 324 0.74 23.21 -8.14
CA GLY A 324 1.01 22.32 -9.29
C GLY A 324 2.42 22.48 -9.85
N ILE A 325 3.03 21.35 -10.21
CA ILE A 325 4.34 21.30 -10.86
C ILE A 325 4.21 21.74 -12.33
N HIS A 326 3.06 21.38 -12.96
CA HIS A 326 2.75 21.63 -14.37
C HIS A 326 3.79 21.06 -15.35
N ALA A 327 4.38 19.90 -15.04
CA ALA A 327 5.18 19.13 -15.99
C ALA A 327 4.33 18.72 -17.21
N ASP A 328 4.95 18.60 -18.37
CA ASP A 328 4.35 18.01 -19.56
C ASP A 328 4.23 16.49 -19.34
N LEU A 329 3.11 16.07 -18.71
CA LEU A 329 2.88 14.72 -18.21
C LEU A 329 1.88 13.95 -19.09
N THR A 330 2.33 12.83 -19.62
CA THR A 330 1.49 11.80 -20.23
C THR A 330 1.50 10.54 -19.35
N VAL A 331 0.34 9.96 -19.08
CA VAL A 331 0.22 8.66 -18.41
C VAL A 331 -0.30 7.64 -19.39
N ILE A 332 0.40 6.51 -19.53
CA ILE A 332 -0.06 5.35 -20.29
C ILE A 332 -0.81 4.43 -19.32
N PRO A 333 -2.14 4.37 -19.39
CA PRO A 333 -2.92 3.61 -18.43
C PRO A 333 -2.79 2.10 -18.68
N MET A 334 -3.02 1.33 -17.61
CA MET A 334 -3.19 -0.12 -17.68
C MET A 334 -4.50 -0.48 -18.43
N GLN A 335 -4.59 -1.73 -18.85
CA GLN A 335 -5.85 -2.34 -19.29
C GLN A 335 -6.21 -3.52 -18.37
N GLY A 336 -7.50 -3.66 -18.07
CA GLY A 336 -8.03 -4.78 -17.31
C GLY A 336 -7.93 -4.66 -15.78
N TRP A 337 -7.23 -3.66 -15.23
CA TRP A 337 -7.19 -3.44 -13.79
C TRP A 337 -8.44 -2.70 -13.28
N ARG A 338 -8.97 -3.15 -12.17
CA ARG A 338 -10.10 -2.51 -11.47
C ARG A 338 -9.65 -2.03 -10.10
N ARG A 339 -10.22 -0.94 -9.63
CA ARG A 339 -9.87 -0.36 -8.31
C ARG A 339 -10.06 -1.32 -7.13
N ALA A 340 -10.98 -2.28 -7.26
CA ALA A 340 -11.21 -3.31 -6.24
C ALA A 340 -10.14 -4.42 -6.23
N ASP A 341 -9.29 -4.48 -7.26
CA ASP A 341 -8.32 -5.56 -7.39
C ASP A 341 -7.06 -5.25 -6.57
N PHE A 342 -6.77 -6.12 -5.62
CA PHE A 342 -5.44 -6.23 -5.02
C PHE A 342 -4.49 -6.87 -6.05
N PHE A 343 -3.18 -6.73 -5.84
CA PHE A 343 -2.20 -7.22 -6.81
C PHE A 343 -2.39 -8.71 -7.17
N ALA A 344 -2.74 -9.55 -6.20
CA ALA A 344 -2.97 -10.98 -6.42
C ALA A 344 -4.07 -11.28 -7.48
N ALA A 345 -5.01 -10.37 -7.68
CA ALA A 345 -6.10 -10.52 -8.65
C ALA A 345 -5.68 -10.12 -10.08
N THR A 346 -4.51 -9.51 -10.27
CA THR A 346 -4.05 -9.01 -11.58
C THR A 346 -3.52 -10.10 -12.49
N GLY A 347 -3.10 -11.25 -11.92
CA GLY A 347 -2.39 -12.31 -12.64
C GLY A 347 -0.93 -11.99 -12.96
N LEU A 348 -0.44 -10.81 -12.61
CA LEU A 348 0.96 -10.43 -12.78
C LEU A 348 1.86 -11.10 -11.72
N PRO A 349 3.10 -11.45 -12.05
CA PRO A 349 4.05 -11.94 -11.05
C PRO A 349 4.46 -10.80 -10.10
N TRP A 350 4.47 -11.07 -8.79
CA TRP A 350 5.02 -10.12 -7.83
C TRP A 350 6.53 -10.08 -7.92
N ILE A 351 7.06 -8.97 -8.37
CA ILE A 351 8.50 -8.70 -8.38
C ILE A 351 8.78 -7.74 -7.23
N PRO A 352 9.46 -8.17 -6.15
CA PRO A 352 9.71 -7.32 -5.00
C PRO A 352 10.37 -6.00 -5.38
N PRO A 353 9.74 -4.85 -5.13
CA PRO A 353 10.32 -3.55 -5.48
C PRO A 353 11.44 -3.14 -4.49
N SER A 354 11.58 -3.85 -3.36
CA SER A 354 12.63 -3.67 -2.37
C SER A 354 13.03 -4.99 -1.73
N PRO A 355 14.21 -5.06 -1.07
CA PRO A 355 14.65 -6.25 -0.36
C PRO A 355 13.72 -6.68 0.78
N ASN A 356 12.88 -5.77 1.28
CA ASN A 356 12.04 -5.97 2.45
C ASN A 356 10.53 -6.08 2.14
N LEU A 357 10.05 -5.76 0.93
CA LEU A 357 8.68 -6.03 0.47
C LEU A 357 8.63 -7.28 -0.41
N ARG A 358 8.94 -8.44 0.19
CA ARG A 358 9.14 -9.70 -0.53
C ARG A 358 7.84 -10.38 -0.94
N THR A 359 6.78 -10.20 -0.17
CA THR A 359 5.49 -10.88 -0.34
C THR A 359 4.35 -9.89 -0.48
N LEU A 360 3.24 -10.33 -1.07
CA LEU A 360 2.01 -9.53 -1.10
C LEU A 360 1.41 -9.33 0.30
N ALA A 361 1.59 -10.30 1.21
CA ALA A 361 1.16 -10.16 2.60
C ALA A 361 1.92 -9.01 3.31
N ALA A 362 3.25 -8.96 3.13
CA ALA A 362 4.06 -7.85 3.64
C ALA A 362 3.59 -6.50 3.08
N THR A 363 3.24 -6.44 1.79
CA THR A 363 2.77 -5.21 1.14
C THR A 363 1.42 -4.75 1.69
N ILE A 364 0.49 -5.67 1.97
CA ILE A 364 -0.80 -5.35 2.61
C ILE A 364 -0.63 -4.88 4.06
N LEU A 365 0.34 -5.43 4.79
CA LEU A 365 0.65 -5.04 6.16
C LEU A 365 1.43 -3.73 6.26
N TYR A 366 2.17 -3.37 5.22
CA TYR A 366 3.12 -2.26 5.23
C TYR A 366 2.51 -0.89 5.59
N PRO A 367 1.30 -0.49 5.11
CA PRO A 367 0.69 0.79 5.49
C PRO A 367 0.55 1.00 7.00
N GLY A 368 0.38 -0.08 7.77
CA GLY A 368 0.25 -0.05 9.22
C GLY A 368 1.54 -0.42 9.95
N VAL A 369 2.14 -1.58 9.66
CA VAL A 369 3.36 -2.04 10.32
C VAL A 369 4.53 -1.08 10.07
N GLY A 370 4.60 -0.50 8.89
CA GLY A 370 5.58 0.51 8.54
C GLY A 370 5.57 1.73 9.47
N LEU A 371 4.42 2.14 10.01
CA LEU A 371 4.34 3.26 10.96
C LEU A 371 5.22 3.07 12.21
N ALA A 372 5.47 1.82 12.58
CA ALA A 372 6.31 1.48 13.73
C ALA A 372 7.82 1.36 13.40
N GLU A 373 8.20 1.38 12.13
CA GLU A 373 9.55 1.06 11.66
C GLU A 373 10.65 1.97 12.23
N GLN A 374 10.34 3.26 12.45
CA GLN A 374 11.30 4.20 13.02
C GLN A 374 11.36 4.16 14.55
N THR A 375 10.57 3.31 15.21
CA THR A 375 10.59 3.12 16.66
C THR A 375 11.71 2.15 17.06
N ASN A 376 11.74 1.75 18.33
CA ASN A 376 12.74 0.82 18.85
C ASN A 376 12.27 -0.64 18.84
N ILE A 377 11.40 -1.01 17.90
CA ILE A 377 11.02 -2.40 17.63
C ILE A 377 11.56 -2.86 16.28
N SER A 378 11.68 -4.18 16.12
CA SER A 378 11.88 -4.81 14.82
C SER A 378 10.53 -4.99 14.12
N VAL A 379 10.45 -4.57 12.86
CA VAL A 379 9.34 -4.90 11.94
C VAL A 379 9.66 -6.14 11.10
N GLY A 380 10.54 -7.00 11.60
CA GLY A 380 10.91 -8.26 10.95
C GLY A 380 11.94 -8.13 9.84
N ARG A 381 12.60 -6.97 9.62
CA ARG A 381 13.76 -6.91 8.71
C ARG A 381 14.84 -7.88 9.19
N GLY A 382 15.55 -8.49 8.25
CA GLY A 382 16.52 -9.55 8.55
C GLY A 382 15.90 -10.92 8.82
N THR A 383 14.57 -11.06 8.78
CA THR A 383 13.86 -12.35 8.73
C THR A 383 13.50 -12.72 7.29
N PRO A 384 13.07 -13.97 7.02
CA PRO A 384 12.52 -14.35 5.70
C PRO A 384 11.28 -13.56 5.29
N THR A 385 10.49 -13.05 6.24
CA THR A 385 9.20 -12.37 6.05
C THR A 385 9.16 -10.99 6.75
N PRO A 386 9.94 -10.00 6.24
CA PRO A 386 9.87 -8.63 6.76
C PRO A 386 8.46 -8.07 6.67
N PHE A 387 8.07 -7.23 7.63
CA PHE A 387 6.74 -6.62 7.80
C PHE A 387 5.60 -7.60 8.14
N GLU A 388 5.83 -8.90 8.08
CA GLU A 388 4.90 -9.92 8.59
C GLU A 388 5.19 -10.29 10.06
N ASN A 389 6.15 -9.61 10.70
CA ASN A 389 6.55 -9.87 12.07
C ASN A 389 6.86 -8.55 12.79
N ILE A 390 6.57 -8.54 14.10
CA ILE A 390 6.91 -7.45 15.01
C ILE A 390 7.55 -8.05 16.24
N GLY A 391 8.69 -7.49 16.70
CA GLY A 391 9.37 -8.00 17.89
C GLY A 391 10.27 -6.99 18.57
N ALA A 392 10.61 -7.26 19.82
CA ALA A 392 11.60 -6.53 20.60
C ALA A 392 12.16 -7.40 21.72
N MET A 393 13.40 -7.14 22.18
CA MET A 393 14.05 -7.92 23.24
C MET A 393 13.27 -7.93 24.57
N TRP A 394 12.53 -6.86 24.85
CA TRP A 394 11.76 -6.66 26.09
C TRP A 394 10.29 -7.10 25.97
N LEU A 395 9.87 -7.63 24.83
CA LEU A 395 8.47 -7.95 24.54
C LEU A 395 8.13 -9.35 25.06
N ASP A 396 6.95 -9.51 25.70
CA ASP A 396 6.31 -10.81 25.92
C ASP A 396 5.39 -11.14 24.75
N SER A 397 5.81 -12.09 23.91
CA SER A 397 5.08 -12.49 22.69
C SER A 397 3.65 -12.93 22.97
N THR A 398 3.45 -13.69 24.07
CA THR A 398 2.13 -14.22 24.40
C THR A 398 1.21 -13.12 24.90
N GLN A 399 1.70 -12.25 25.79
CA GLN A 399 0.93 -11.13 26.29
C GLN A 399 0.51 -10.19 25.15
N PHE A 400 1.46 -9.84 24.27
CA PHE A 400 1.24 -8.92 23.16
C PHE A 400 0.28 -9.48 22.12
N ALA A 401 0.46 -10.76 21.71
CA ALA A 401 -0.46 -11.43 20.79
C ALA A 401 -1.88 -11.55 21.38
N THR A 402 -1.99 -11.89 22.68
CA THR A 402 -3.28 -12.00 23.38
C THR A 402 -4.00 -10.65 23.42
N TYR A 403 -3.27 -9.57 23.75
CA TYR A 403 -3.84 -8.22 23.81
C TYR A 403 -4.40 -7.79 22.45
N LEU A 404 -3.61 -7.90 21.38
CA LEU A 404 -4.04 -7.52 20.03
C LEU A 404 -5.17 -8.43 19.51
N SER A 405 -5.12 -9.74 19.78
CA SER A 405 -6.20 -10.67 19.38
C SER A 405 -7.53 -10.35 20.07
N ALA A 406 -7.48 -9.86 21.32
CA ALA A 406 -8.68 -9.42 22.03
C ALA A 406 -9.34 -8.17 21.39
N ARG A 407 -8.59 -7.39 20.62
CA ARG A 407 -9.11 -6.26 19.84
C ARG A 407 -9.99 -6.71 18.67
N ARG A 408 -9.91 -7.97 18.23
CA ARG A 408 -10.73 -8.56 17.15
C ARG A 408 -10.65 -7.74 15.85
N ILE A 409 -9.44 -7.45 15.43
CA ILE A 409 -9.18 -6.70 14.20
C ILE A 409 -9.57 -7.59 13.01
N PRO A 410 -10.41 -7.13 12.07
CA PRO A 410 -10.84 -7.94 10.94
C PRO A 410 -9.67 -8.30 10.02
N GLY A 411 -9.72 -9.45 9.37
CA GLY A 411 -8.82 -9.83 8.28
C GLY A 411 -7.40 -10.22 8.67
N ILE A 412 -7.09 -10.37 9.97
CA ILE A 412 -5.75 -10.74 10.45
C ILE A 412 -5.79 -11.77 11.57
N VAL A 413 -4.82 -12.67 11.57
CA VAL A 413 -4.51 -13.60 12.66
C VAL A 413 -3.13 -13.27 13.22
N ILE A 414 -3.02 -13.22 14.54
CA ILE A 414 -1.81 -12.82 15.26
C ILE A 414 -1.38 -13.99 16.16
N THR A 415 -0.12 -14.43 15.99
CA THR A 415 0.42 -15.56 16.75
C THR A 415 1.77 -15.18 17.39
N PRO A 416 2.04 -15.61 18.63
CA PRO A 416 3.35 -15.43 19.25
C PRO A 416 4.43 -16.21 18.48
N THR A 417 5.62 -15.64 18.38
CA THR A 417 6.75 -16.25 17.68
C THR A 417 8.09 -15.78 18.23
N MET A 418 9.18 -16.38 17.72
CA MET A 418 10.56 -15.93 17.92
C MET A 418 11.14 -15.51 16.57
N LEU A 419 11.79 -14.37 16.52
CA LEU A 419 12.36 -13.78 15.30
C LEU A 419 13.88 -13.88 15.34
N ALA A 420 14.46 -14.62 14.41
CA ALA A 420 15.90 -14.61 14.19
C ALA A 420 16.24 -13.46 13.23
N ILE A 421 16.82 -12.40 13.76
CA ILE A 421 17.18 -11.19 13.01
C ILE A 421 18.62 -11.34 12.50
N ALA A 422 18.77 -11.52 11.21
CA ALA A 422 20.06 -11.60 10.52
C ALA A 422 20.18 -10.48 9.47
N ASP A 423 21.38 -10.24 8.97
CA ASP A 423 21.65 -9.36 7.81
C ASP A 423 20.97 -7.96 7.88
N THR A 424 21.01 -7.34 9.05
CA THR A 424 20.54 -5.97 9.24
C THR A 424 21.71 -5.07 9.67
N PRO A 425 21.60 -3.73 9.58
CA PRO A 425 22.60 -2.84 10.18
C PRO A 425 22.72 -3.05 11.69
N GLU A 426 23.91 -2.84 12.25
CA GLU A 426 24.18 -3.06 13.69
C GLU A 426 23.23 -2.30 14.64
N HIS A 427 22.75 -1.14 14.22
CA HIS A 427 21.83 -0.31 15.01
C HIS A 427 20.36 -0.77 14.90
N TYR A 428 20.04 -1.77 14.07
CA TYR A 428 18.68 -2.26 13.92
C TYR A 428 18.24 -3.07 15.15
N PRO A 429 17.01 -2.88 15.64
CA PRO A 429 16.51 -3.59 16.84
C PRO A 429 16.59 -5.12 16.68
N GLY A 430 17.38 -5.74 17.55
CA GLY A 430 17.58 -7.20 17.56
C GLY A 430 18.63 -7.74 16.59
N HIS A 431 19.45 -6.87 15.96
CA HIS A 431 20.53 -7.30 15.05
C HIS A 431 21.34 -8.47 15.62
N GLY A 432 21.49 -9.54 14.81
CA GLY A 432 22.26 -10.74 15.18
C GLY A 432 21.65 -11.60 16.30
N GLN A 433 20.41 -11.33 16.71
CA GLN A 433 19.79 -12.02 17.86
C GLN A 433 18.48 -12.71 17.47
N THR A 434 18.06 -13.66 18.31
CA THR A 434 16.71 -14.19 18.28
C THR A 434 15.89 -13.50 19.35
N ILE A 435 14.85 -12.77 18.95
CA ILE A 435 14.04 -11.94 19.83
C ILE A 435 12.59 -12.43 19.88
N PRO A 436 11.87 -12.25 21.00
CA PRO A 436 10.44 -12.53 21.07
C PRO A 436 9.64 -11.56 20.20
N GLY A 437 8.55 -12.05 19.63
CA GLY A 437 7.70 -11.24 18.76
C GLY A 437 6.37 -11.91 18.41
N ILE A 438 5.68 -11.32 17.48
CA ILE A 438 4.44 -11.84 16.89
C ILE A 438 4.58 -12.00 15.39
N HIS A 439 3.90 -13.00 14.84
CA HIS A 439 3.70 -13.17 13.41
C HIS A 439 2.28 -12.75 13.02
N LEU A 440 2.17 -12.07 11.87
CA LEU A 440 0.98 -11.44 11.33
C LEU A 440 0.57 -12.17 10.06
N GLN A 441 -0.60 -12.79 10.07
CA GLN A 441 -1.17 -13.49 8.91
C GLN A 441 -2.41 -12.75 8.42
N VAL A 442 -2.33 -12.11 7.26
CA VAL A 442 -3.50 -11.53 6.59
C VAL A 442 -4.39 -12.66 6.07
N THR A 443 -5.65 -12.69 6.49
CA THR A 443 -6.65 -13.70 6.12
C THR A 443 -7.73 -13.14 5.21
N ASP A 444 -8.00 -11.83 5.29
CA ASP A 444 -8.98 -11.14 4.46
C ASP A 444 -8.53 -9.69 4.20
N PRO A 445 -7.79 -9.46 3.09
CA PRO A 445 -7.27 -8.13 2.77
C PRO A 445 -8.37 -7.08 2.50
N ALA A 446 -9.57 -7.51 2.09
CA ALA A 446 -10.66 -6.59 1.78
C ALA A 446 -11.32 -5.96 3.02
N HIS A 447 -11.18 -6.60 4.18
CA HIS A 447 -11.71 -6.12 5.45
C HIS A 447 -10.62 -5.71 6.45
N PHE A 448 -9.36 -5.75 6.04
CA PHE A 448 -8.22 -5.38 6.87
C PHE A 448 -7.83 -3.92 6.64
N ASP A 449 -8.09 -3.07 7.64
CA ASP A 449 -7.56 -1.70 7.69
C ASP A 449 -6.15 -1.72 8.27
N SER A 450 -5.15 -1.63 7.37
CA SER A 450 -3.76 -1.72 7.76
C SER A 450 -3.28 -0.51 8.59
N PRO A 451 -3.58 0.76 8.25
CA PRO A 451 -3.27 1.91 9.10
C PRO A 451 -3.92 1.87 10.48
N GLU A 452 -5.20 1.48 10.61
CA GLU A 452 -5.85 1.28 11.92
C GLU A 452 -5.10 0.20 12.73
N PHE A 453 -4.74 -0.92 12.10
CA PHE A 453 -3.92 -1.95 12.73
C PHE A 453 -2.58 -1.40 13.22
N GLY A 454 -1.92 -0.56 12.44
CA GLY A 454 -0.66 0.07 12.82
C GLY A 454 -0.76 0.87 14.12
N ILE A 455 -1.82 1.67 14.29
CA ILE A 455 -2.00 2.41 15.56
C ILE A 455 -2.50 1.53 16.71
N GLU A 456 -3.22 0.44 16.44
CA GLU A 456 -3.51 -0.60 17.45
C GLU A 456 -2.20 -1.21 18.00
N VAL A 457 -1.23 -1.49 17.13
CA VAL A 457 0.10 -1.97 17.51
C VAL A 457 0.85 -0.93 18.35
N LEU A 458 0.92 0.33 17.89
CA LEU A 458 1.60 1.41 18.63
C LEU A 458 0.97 1.65 19.99
N ALA A 459 -0.36 1.68 20.08
CA ALA A 459 -1.10 1.84 21.34
C ALA A 459 -0.88 0.66 22.28
N ALA A 460 -0.92 -0.57 21.79
CA ALA A 460 -0.67 -1.78 22.57
C ALA A 460 0.75 -1.80 23.16
N LEU A 461 1.75 -1.46 22.36
CA LEU A 461 3.14 -1.35 22.82
C LEU A 461 3.30 -0.26 23.88
N HIS A 462 2.69 0.90 23.67
CA HIS A 462 2.74 2.01 24.63
C HIS A 462 2.02 1.67 25.95
N HIS A 463 0.91 0.95 25.87
CA HIS A 463 0.14 0.53 27.04
C HIS A 463 0.85 -0.57 27.86
N LEU A 464 1.36 -1.61 27.18
CA LEU A 464 1.94 -2.78 27.83
C LEU A 464 3.40 -2.53 28.29
N TYR A 465 4.14 -1.71 27.55
CA TYR A 465 5.58 -1.48 27.77
C TYR A 465 5.94 0.01 27.80
N PRO A 466 5.30 0.83 28.67
CA PRO A 466 5.46 2.29 28.66
C PRO A 466 6.86 2.78 29.03
N LYS A 467 7.70 1.93 29.62
CA LYS A 467 9.09 2.26 30.00
C LYS A 467 10.09 1.88 28.92
N ASP A 468 9.75 0.90 28.08
CA ASP A 468 10.66 0.30 27.10
C ASP A 468 10.38 0.80 25.70
N PHE A 469 9.10 1.03 25.34
CA PHE A 469 8.69 1.45 24.02
C PHE A 469 8.83 2.97 23.80
N GLN A 470 9.45 3.35 22.70
CA GLN A 470 9.72 4.75 22.35
C GLN A 470 8.70 5.25 21.30
N LEU A 471 7.44 5.48 21.73
CA LEU A 471 6.34 5.92 20.86
C LEU A 471 6.65 7.19 20.07
N ASP A 472 7.35 8.16 20.67
CA ASP A 472 7.65 9.45 20.03
C ASP A 472 8.43 9.32 18.71
N ARG A 473 9.16 8.22 18.55
CA ARG A 473 9.90 7.95 17.32
C ARG A 473 8.99 7.60 16.13
N ALA A 474 7.75 7.20 16.38
CA ALA A 474 6.77 6.98 15.31
C ALA A 474 6.38 8.29 14.57
N LYS A 475 6.71 9.47 15.13
CA LYS A 475 6.40 10.80 14.56
C LYS A 475 6.80 10.91 13.09
N ALA A 476 7.93 10.36 12.71
CA ALA A 476 8.49 10.53 11.35
C ALA A 476 7.57 9.93 10.26
N LEU A 477 7.00 8.74 10.49
CA LEU A 477 6.16 8.04 9.51
C LEU A 477 4.66 8.30 9.72
N LEU A 478 4.22 8.56 10.96
CA LEU A 478 2.88 9.09 11.22
C LEU A 478 2.69 10.45 10.55
N ALA A 479 3.69 11.33 10.66
CA ALA A 479 3.68 12.70 10.15
C ALA A 479 2.38 13.47 10.50
N ASN A 480 1.69 13.08 11.59
CA ASN A 480 0.45 13.65 12.08
C ASN A 480 0.50 13.83 13.59
N ALA A 481 0.61 15.07 14.03
CA ALA A 481 0.80 15.41 15.44
C ALA A 481 -0.44 15.14 16.30
N SER A 482 -1.64 15.21 15.73
CA SER A 482 -2.89 14.95 16.46
C SER A 482 -3.02 13.46 16.79
N THR A 483 -2.72 12.57 15.84
CA THR A 483 -2.66 11.12 16.03
C THR A 483 -1.61 10.73 17.08
N LEU A 484 -0.39 11.29 17.00
CA LEU A 484 0.64 10.99 17.98
C LEU A 484 0.23 11.41 19.39
N ARG A 485 -0.32 12.63 19.56
CA ARG A 485 -0.81 13.09 20.88
C ARG A 485 -1.95 12.23 21.41
N ALA A 486 -2.84 11.74 20.55
CA ALA A 486 -3.93 10.86 20.96
C ALA A 486 -3.39 9.50 21.46
N LEU A 487 -2.41 8.92 20.76
CA LEU A 487 -1.71 7.72 21.22
C LEU A 487 -0.99 7.93 22.56
N GLN A 488 -0.30 9.06 22.74
CA GLN A 488 0.38 9.42 24.00
C GLN A 488 -0.59 9.55 25.19
N ARG A 489 -1.84 10.02 24.95
CA ARG A 489 -2.89 10.07 25.98
C ARG A 489 -3.50 8.71 26.31
N GLY A 490 -3.27 7.69 25.47
CA GLY A 490 -3.91 6.39 25.56
C GLY A 490 -5.36 6.38 25.07
N ASP A 491 -5.71 7.25 24.11
CA ASP A 491 -7.04 7.26 23.46
C ASP A 491 -7.24 5.94 22.72
N ASP A 492 -8.51 5.49 22.54
CA ASP A 492 -8.81 4.24 21.84
C ASP A 492 -8.37 4.34 20.36
N PRO A 493 -7.58 3.40 19.85
CA PRO A 493 -7.12 3.41 18.44
C PRO A 493 -8.25 3.50 17.42
N ARG A 494 -9.43 2.92 17.69
CA ARG A 494 -10.59 3.03 16.78
C ARG A 494 -11.18 4.42 16.74
N GLU A 495 -11.18 5.14 17.87
CA GLU A 495 -11.60 6.55 17.91
C GLU A 495 -10.59 7.43 17.17
N ILE A 496 -9.30 7.11 17.32
CA ILE A 496 -8.23 7.79 16.58
C ILE A 496 -8.43 7.57 15.06
N ALA A 497 -8.61 6.33 14.61
CA ALA A 497 -8.84 6.01 13.20
C ALA A 497 -10.13 6.68 12.66
N ALA A 498 -11.20 6.67 13.43
CA ALA A 498 -12.44 7.37 13.06
C ALA A 498 -12.23 8.89 12.86
N SER A 499 -11.28 9.50 13.56
CA SER A 499 -10.98 10.93 13.42
C SER A 499 -10.40 11.29 12.04
N TRP A 500 -9.84 10.34 11.31
CA TRP A 500 -9.26 10.58 9.98
C TRP A 500 -10.28 10.64 8.85
N MET A 501 -11.49 10.10 9.06
CA MET A 501 -12.52 9.93 8.01
C MET A 501 -12.84 11.22 7.24
N ALA A 502 -12.78 12.38 7.89
CA ALA A 502 -13.08 13.66 7.22
C ALA A 502 -11.95 14.08 6.27
N SER A 503 -10.70 13.94 6.70
CA SER A 503 -9.52 14.23 5.88
C SER A 503 -9.36 13.24 4.72
N ASP A 504 -9.62 11.94 4.96
CA ASP A 504 -9.59 10.91 3.92
C ASP A 504 -10.64 11.13 2.85
N ARG A 505 -11.85 11.57 3.26
CA ARG A 505 -12.91 11.96 2.33
C ARG A 505 -12.47 13.15 1.47
N HIS A 506 -11.92 14.17 2.10
CA HIS A 506 -11.45 15.37 1.39
C HIS A 506 -10.36 15.03 0.38
N PHE A 507 -9.38 14.20 0.76
CA PHE A 507 -8.35 13.71 -0.15
C PHE A 507 -8.95 12.96 -1.35
N ARG A 508 -9.92 12.05 -1.10
CA ARG A 508 -10.62 11.33 -2.19
C ARG A 508 -11.37 12.25 -3.13
N GLU A 509 -12.04 13.28 -2.60
CA GLU A 509 -12.74 14.29 -3.40
C GLU A 509 -11.78 15.04 -4.32
N GLN A 510 -10.61 15.42 -3.82
CA GLN A 510 -9.55 16.05 -4.63
C GLN A 510 -8.96 15.10 -5.68
N ALA A 511 -8.74 13.83 -5.34
CA ALA A 511 -8.15 12.84 -6.23
C ALA A 511 -9.12 12.35 -7.33
N THR A 512 -10.42 12.31 -7.05
CA THR A 512 -11.46 11.76 -7.96
C THR A 512 -11.38 12.28 -9.41
N PRO A 513 -11.18 13.57 -9.69
CA PRO A 513 -11.06 14.07 -11.08
C PRO A 513 -9.83 13.55 -11.81
N LEU A 514 -8.83 13.05 -11.08
CA LEU A 514 -7.54 12.60 -11.62
C LEU A 514 -7.48 11.10 -11.85
N LEU A 515 -8.49 10.35 -11.42
CA LEU A 515 -8.54 8.89 -11.56
C LEU A 515 -8.60 8.48 -13.02
N LEU A 516 -7.84 7.44 -13.35
CA LEU A 516 -7.79 6.80 -14.66
C LEU A 516 -8.79 5.63 -14.75
N TYR A 517 -9.03 4.96 -13.63
CA TYR A 517 -9.87 3.78 -13.51
C TYR A 517 -11.07 4.10 -12.65
N ARG A 518 -12.27 4.06 -13.22
CA ARG A 518 -13.51 4.40 -12.50
C ARG A 518 -14.07 3.18 -11.76
N GLN A 519 -14.84 3.45 -10.68
CA GLN A 519 -15.60 2.40 -10.04
C GLN A 519 -16.70 1.94 -11.00
N GLY A 520 -16.69 0.63 -11.37
CA GLY A 520 -17.75 0.02 -12.16
C GLY A 520 -17.43 -0.20 -13.65
N GLU A 521 -16.23 0.10 -14.10
CA GLU A 521 -15.74 -0.28 -15.43
C GLU A 521 -14.86 -1.54 -15.38
#